data_8f97af8689d21fcd6d7535e14bf6e50a
#
_entry.id   8f97af8689d21fcd6d7535e14bf6e50a
#
_cell.length_a   1.000
_cell.length_b   1.000
_cell.length_c   1.000
_cell.angle_alpha   90.00
_cell.angle_beta   90.00
_cell.angle_gamma   90.00
#
_symmetry.space_group_name_H-M   'P 1'
#
loop_
_entity.id
_entity.type
_entity.pdbx_description
1 polymer ?
#
loop_
_entity_poly.entity_id
_entity_poly.type
_entity_poly.pdbx_seq_one_letter_code
_entity_poly.pdbx_strand_id
1 'polypeptide(L)'
;VLQIVAGVMALGIAIGMDKSGRDPMALARDPSFIAAPTSLSLVASSLVLLGLFWLHLRKEDRAVRIGLMRWSQLSLIQTVGLAIGLIALGLAFNHLYATYVIPDIKVQEALRKMFEALPDTPLNTVILFVAIAGIAPLLEEILFRGLVQNALAKKLPAWGAILGASAIFGAVHMDFHAFPALMVMGAVFGILYHKTGSLRVNIVAHMVNNGAALLLT
;
A
#
# COMPACT_ATOMS: atom_id res chain seq x y z
N VAL A 1 5.15 7.55 8.75
CA VAL A 1 5.71 8.79 9.34
C VAL A 1 6.07 9.79 8.25
N LEU A 2 6.88 9.44 7.25
CA LEU A 2 7.31 10.38 6.18
C LEU A 2 6.11 10.95 5.41
N GLN A 3 5.10 10.14 5.10
CA GLN A 3 3.88 10.57 4.42
C GLN A 3 3.06 11.55 5.28
N ILE A 4 2.98 11.32 6.58
CA ILE A 4 2.29 12.25 7.50
C ILE A 4 3.03 13.58 7.54
N VAL A 5 4.35 13.56 7.68
CA VAL A 5 5.17 14.77 7.69
C VAL A 5 5.03 15.54 6.36
N ALA A 6 5.12 14.83 5.24
CA ALA A 6 4.95 15.43 3.92
C ALA A 6 3.53 16.03 3.74
N GLY A 7 2.50 15.35 4.23
CA GLY A 7 1.11 15.84 4.21
C GLY A 7 0.92 17.13 5.01
N VAL A 8 1.45 17.15 6.25
CA VAL A 8 1.40 18.33 7.12
C VAL A 8 2.16 19.51 6.49
N MET A 9 3.33 19.26 5.91
CA MET A 9 4.11 20.31 5.23
C MET A 9 3.38 20.84 4.00
N ALA A 10 2.82 19.96 3.16
CA ALA A 10 2.07 20.37 1.96
C ALA A 10 0.84 21.21 2.33
N LEU A 11 0.12 20.81 3.39
CA LEU A 11 -1.00 21.57 3.91
C LEU A 11 -0.56 22.95 4.44
N GLY A 12 0.53 23.01 5.20
CA GLY A 12 1.08 24.27 5.70
C GLY A 12 1.48 25.23 4.56
N ILE A 13 2.08 24.69 3.50
CA ILE A 13 2.42 25.47 2.30
C ILE A 13 1.14 25.96 1.60
N ALA A 14 0.14 25.10 1.42
CA ALA A 14 -1.11 25.46 0.77
C ALA A 14 -1.87 26.57 1.53
N ILE A 15 -1.90 26.48 2.87
CA ILE A 15 -2.48 27.52 3.74
C ILE A 15 -1.71 28.85 3.58
N GLY A 16 -0.37 28.78 3.56
CA GLY A 16 0.48 29.97 3.38
C GLY A 16 0.36 30.62 2.01
N MET A 17 -0.05 29.87 0.98
CA MET A 17 -0.29 30.38 -0.38
C MET A 17 -1.71 30.85 -0.62
N ASP A 18 -2.67 30.57 0.28
CA ASP A 18 -4.06 30.99 0.12
C ASP A 18 -4.20 32.50 0.33
N LYS A 19 -4.73 33.16 -0.68
CA LYS A 19 -4.97 34.62 -0.68
C LYS A 19 -6.45 34.98 -0.45
N SER A 20 -7.30 34.02 -0.10
CA SER A 20 -8.74 34.22 0.08
C SER A 20 -9.09 35.02 1.33
N GLY A 21 -8.15 35.18 2.26
CA GLY A 21 -8.40 35.83 3.56
C GLY A 21 -9.18 34.96 4.55
N ARG A 22 -9.39 33.67 4.24
CA ARG A 22 -10.05 32.74 5.15
C ARG A 22 -9.15 32.43 6.36
N ASP A 23 -9.78 32.13 7.50
CA ASP A 23 -9.05 31.68 8.69
C ASP A 23 -8.24 30.40 8.37
N PRO A 24 -6.93 30.36 8.68
CA PRO A 24 -6.07 29.19 8.48
C PRO A 24 -6.63 27.90 9.13
N MET A 25 -7.28 28.00 10.29
CA MET A 25 -7.88 26.85 10.96
C MET A 25 -9.14 26.37 10.24
N ALA A 26 -9.91 27.25 9.63
CA ALA A 26 -11.04 26.87 8.80
C ALA A 26 -10.56 26.17 7.51
N LEU A 27 -9.50 26.67 6.87
CA LEU A 27 -8.85 26.04 5.72
C LEU A 27 -8.32 24.64 6.07
N ALA A 28 -7.65 24.49 7.22
CA ALA A 28 -7.13 23.20 7.69
C ALA A 28 -8.22 22.17 8.02
N ARG A 29 -9.48 22.60 8.14
CA ARG A 29 -10.64 21.72 8.38
C ARG A 29 -11.53 21.55 7.15
N ASP A 30 -11.28 22.30 6.09
CA ASP A 30 -12.01 22.19 4.83
C ASP A 30 -11.52 20.99 4.02
N PRO A 31 -12.30 19.91 3.87
CA PRO A 31 -11.87 18.72 3.17
C PRO A 31 -11.47 18.99 1.71
N SER A 32 -12.16 19.91 1.04
CA SER A 32 -11.88 20.26 -0.35
C SER A 32 -10.53 20.99 -0.50
N PHE A 33 -10.13 21.76 0.50
CA PHE A 33 -8.84 22.44 0.54
C PHE A 33 -7.69 21.48 0.89
N ILE A 34 -7.94 20.53 1.81
CA ILE A 34 -6.91 19.57 2.28
C ILE A 34 -6.61 18.50 1.23
N ALA A 35 -7.60 18.11 0.45
CA ALA A 35 -7.53 16.94 -0.42
C ALA A 35 -6.41 17.02 -1.46
N ALA A 36 -6.29 18.12 -2.19
CA ALA A 36 -5.28 18.28 -3.24
C ALA A 36 -3.83 18.29 -2.69
N PRO A 37 -3.48 19.08 -1.65
CA PRO A 37 -2.15 19.05 -1.05
C PRO A 37 -1.79 17.67 -0.48
N THR A 38 -2.75 16.99 0.14
CA THR A 38 -2.53 15.66 0.74
C THR A 38 -2.25 14.62 -0.34
N SER A 39 -3.03 14.59 -1.41
CA SER A 39 -2.83 13.67 -2.53
C SER A 39 -1.49 13.91 -3.22
N LEU A 40 -1.15 15.17 -3.47
CA LEU A 40 0.14 15.54 -4.09
C LEU A 40 1.31 15.13 -3.19
N SER A 41 1.20 15.32 -1.87
CA SER A 41 2.25 14.92 -0.92
C SER A 41 2.41 13.41 -0.84
N LEU A 42 1.31 12.65 -0.95
CA LEU A 42 1.33 11.20 -0.98
C LEU A 42 2.12 10.69 -2.21
N VAL A 43 1.83 11.23 -3.38
CA VAL A 43 2.55 10.90 -4.61
C VAL A 43 4.01 11.33 -4.52
N ALA A 44 4.28 12.58 -4.12
CA ALA A 44 5.64 13.11 -4.03
C ALA A 44 6.50 12.34 -3.02
N SER A 45 5.99 12.05 -1.82
CA SER A 45 6.71 11.26 -0.81
C SER A 45 6.95 9.82 -1.27
N SER A 46 6.01 9.25 -2.00
CA SER A 46 6.16 7.92 -2.61
C SER A 46 7.25 7.90 -3.67
N LEU A 47 7.31 8.92 -4.53
CA LEU A 47 8.37 9.07 -5.54
C LEU A 47 9.76 9.32 -4.91
N VAL A 48 9.82 10.12 -3.84
CA VAL A 48 11.07 10.33 -3.07
C VAL A 48 11.53 9.03 -2.44
N LEU A 49 10.62 8.26 -1.82
CA LEU A 49 10.95 6.95 -1.26
C LEU A 49 11.43 5.98 -2.34
N LEU A 50 10.78 5.96 -3.50
CA LEU A 50 11.24 5.18 -4.67
C LEU A 50 12.64 5.60 -5.10
N GLY A 51 12.90 6.89 -5.18
CA GLY A 51 14.21 7.43 -5.56
C GLY A 51 15.31 7.05 -4.57
N LEU A 52 15.07 7.27 -3.27
CA LEU A 52 16.00 6.91 -2.19
C LEU A 52 16.22 5.40 -2.16
N PHE A 53 15.16 4.62 -2.33
CA PHE A 53 15.20 3.19 -2.38
C PHE A 53 16.01 2.70 -3.61
N TRP A 54 15.77 3.28 -4.79
CA TRP A 54 16.53 2.99 -6.00
C TRP A 54 18.02 3.30 -5.85
N LEU A 55 18.37 4.41 -5.19
CA LEU A 55 19.75 4.78 -4.90
C LEU A 55 20.40 3.79 -3.92
N HIS A 56 19.65 3.32 -2.92
CA HIS A 56 20.13 2.32 -1.97
C HIS A 56 20.31 0.94 -2.62
N LEU A 57 19.33 0.50 -3.42
CA LEU A 57 19.37 -0.77 -4.14
C LEU A 57 20.50 -0.89 -5.18
N ARG A 58 20.98 0.23 -5.72
CA ARG A 58 22.10 0.22 -6.66
C ARG A 58 23.37 -0.35 -6.05
N LYS A 59 23.50 -0.37 -4.75
CA LYS A 59 24.75 -0.75 -4.08
C LYS A 59 24.75 -2.16 -3.49
N GLU A 60 23.68 -2.71 -2.93
CA GLU A 60 23.85 -3.86 -2.02
C GLU A 60 22.78 -4.97 -2.05
N ASP A 61 21.63 -4.86 -2.67
CA ASP A 61 20.60 -5.89 -2.48
C ASP A 61 20.34 -6.75 -3.73
N ARG A 62 21.18 -7.79 -3.85
CA ARG A 62 21.09 -8.79 -4.92
C ARG A 62 19.73 -9.49 -4.95
N ALA A 63 19.11 -9.73 -3.78
CA ALA A 63 17.82 -10.42 -3.68
C ALA A 63 16.67 -9.62 -4.30
N VAL A 64 16.60 -8.30 -4.03
CA VAL A 64 15.59 -7.42 -4.62
C VAL A 64 15.78 -7.32 -6.14
N ARG A 65 17.00 -7.11 -6.59
CA ARG A 65 17.30 -7.05 -8.03
C ARG A 65 16.91 -8.34 -8.75
N ILE A 66 17.22 -9.48 -8.17
CA ILE A 66 16.84 -10.79 -8.73
C ILE A 66 15.31 -10.93 -8.74
N GLY A 67 14.61 -10.58 -7.65
CA GLY A 67 13.15 -10.62 -7.59
C GLY A 67 12.47 -9.72 -8.61
N LEU A 68 13.04 -8.53 -8.90
CA LEU A 68 12.55 -7.63 -9.95
C LEU A 68 12.91 -8.07 -11.37
N MET A 69 13.97 -8.87 -11.55
CA MET A 69 14.40 -9.34 -12.88
C MET A 69 13.76 -10.67 -13.26
N ARG A 70 13.40 -11.50 -12.29
CA ARG A 70 12.82 -12.83 -12.54
C ARG A 70 11.31 -12.75 -12.70
N TRP A 71 10.80 -13.50 -13.67
CA TRP A 71 9.44 -13.99 -13.67
C TRP A 71 9.34 -15.20 -12.71
N SER A 72 8.10 -15.67 -12.49
CA SER A 72 7.85 -16.80 -11.59
C SER A 72 8.72 -18.02 -11.89
N GLN A 73 9.11 -18.75 -10.83
CA GLN A 73 9.70 -20.08 -10.95
C GLN A 73 8.67 -21.15 -11.35
N LEU A 74 7.39 -20.84 -11.20
CA LEU A 74 6.26 -21.68 -11.59
C LEU A 74 5.87 -21.39 -13.04
N SER A 75 5.15 -22.31 -13.67
CA SER A 75 4.52 -22.03 -14.97
C SER A 75 3.52 -20.88 -14.87
N LEU A 76 3.15 -20.28 -16.01
CA LEU A 76 2.16 -19.19 -16.02
C LEU A 76 0.83 -19.61 -15.37
N ILE A 77 0.32 -20.79 -15.73
CA ILE A 77 -0.94 -21.32 -15.20
C ILE A 77 -0.86 -21.51 -13.68
N GLN A 78 0.23 -22.11 -13.18
CA GLN A 78 0.45 -22.29 -11.74
C GLN A 78 0.59 -20.94 -11.01
N THR A 79 1.30 -19.99 -11.61
CA THR A 79 1.47 -18.65 -11.03
C THR A 79 0.15 -17.91 -10.91
N VAL A 80 -0.63 -17.88 -11.99
CA VAL A 80 -1.94 -17.22 -12.02
C VAL A 80 -2.92 -17.93 -11.08
N GLY A 81 -3.00 -19.25 -11.13
CA GLY A 81 -3.86 -20.04 -10.25
C GLY A 81 -3.53 -19.83 -8.77
N LEU A 82 -2.23 -19.83 -8.42
CA LEU A 82 -1.78 -19.55 -7.06
C LEU A 82 -2.14 -18.13 -6.62
N ALA A 83 -1.91 -17.12 -7.46
CA ALA A 83 -2.22 -15.73 -7.15
C ALA A 83 -3.73 -15.55 -6.92
N ILE A 84 -4.57 -16.04 -7.82
CA ILE A 84 -6.04 -15.97 -7.70
C ILE A 84 -6.50 -16.70 -6.43
N GLY A 85 -6.03 -17.93 -6.20
CA GLY A 85 -6.43 -18.71 -5.03
C GLY A 85 -6.05 -18.05 -3.70
N LEU A 86 -4.84 -17.51 -3.60
CA LEU A 86 -4.39 -16.81 -2.40
C LEU A 86 -5.14 -15.49 -2.18
N ILE A 87 -5.35 -14.70 -3.21
CA ILE A 87 -6.12 -13.45 -3.12
C ILE A 87 -7.57 -13.76 -2.73
N ALA A 88 -8.21 -14.75 -3.37
CA ALA A 88 -9.57 -15.15 -3.03
C ALA A 88 -9.69 -15.60 -1.56
N LEU A 89 -8.72 -16.35 -1.05
CA LEU A 89 -8.66 -16.77 0.37
C LEU A 89 -8.53 -15.55 1.30
N GLY A 90 -7.65 -14.60 0.96
CA GLY A 90 -7.48 -13.36 1.72
C GLY A 90 -8.74 -12.50 1.73
N LEU A 91 -9.40 -12.34 0.58
CA LEU A 91 -10.66 -11.60 0.46
C LEU A 91 -11.80 -12.29 1.23
N ALA A 92 -11.88 -13.63 1.17
CA ALA A 92 -12.86 -14.39 1.95
C ALA A 92 -12.64 -14.19 3.47
N PHE A 93 -11.39 -14.23 3.92
CA PHE A 93 -11.07 -13.92 5.31
C PHE A 93 -11.50 -12.51 5.68
N ASN A 94 -11.14 -11.51 4.86
CA ASN A 94 -11.48 -10.11 5.12
C ASN A 94 -12.99 -9.89 5.16
N HIS A 95 -13.73 -10.53 4.26
CA HIS A 95 -15.19 -10.48 4.27
C HIS A 95 -15.78 -11.09 5.54
N LEU A 96 -15.34 -12.29 5.93
CA LEU A 96 -15.80 -12.95 7.16
C LEU A 96 -15.42 -12.13 8.40
N TYR A 97 -14.20 -11.60 8.45
CA TYR A 97 -13.73 -10.76 9.53
C TYR A 97 -14.58 -9.50 9.67
N ALA A 98 -14.82 -8.78 8.58
CA ALA A 98 -15.64 -7.59 8.57
C ALA A 98 -17.10 -7.88 8.97
N THR A 99 -17.66 -9.00 8.51
CA THR A 99 -19.06 -9.37 8.77
C THR A 99 -19.30 -9.84 10.19
N TYR A 100 -18.41 -10.66 10.76
CA TYR A 100 -18.69 -11.36 12.01
C TYR A 100 -17.87 -10.88 13.20
N VAL A 101 -16.73 -10.21 12.98
CA VAL A 101 -15.85 -9.77 14.07
C VAL A 101 -15.95 -8.26 14.31
N ILE A 102 -16.09 -7.47 13.25
CA ILE A 102 -16.13 -6.00 13.32
C ILE A 102 -17.29 -5.39 12.51
N PRO A 103 -18.54 -5.90 12.62
CA PRO A 103 -19.63 -5.51 11.72
C PRO A 103 -19.96 -4.01 11.73
N ASP A 104 -19.73 -3.34 12.85
CA ASP A 104 -20.06 -1.92 13.02
C ASP A 104 -18.85 -0.99 12.89
N ILE A 105 -17.66 -1.55 12.58
CA ILE A 105 -16.42 -0.78 12.52
C ILE A 105 -16.05 -0.51 11.05
N LYS A 106 -15.95 0.77 10.72
CA LYS A 106 -15.48 1.22 9.42
C LYS A 106 -13.96 1.27 9.41
N VAL A 107 -13.33 0.21 8.92
CA VAL A 107 -11.87 0.16 8.74
C VAL A 107 -11.45 1.18 7.68
N GLN A 108 -10.26 1.74 7.85
CA GLN A 108 -9.69 2.75 6.94
C GLN A 108 -10.61 3.98 6.72
N GLU A 109 -11.45 4.30 7.69
CA GLU A 109 -12.39 5.42 7.63
C GLU A 109 -11.71 6.76 7.27
N ALA A 110 -10.49 6.99 7.76
CA ALA A 110 -9.72 8.19 7.43
C ALA A 110 -9.39 8.25 5.93
N LEU A 111 -9.04 7.10 5.33
CA LEU A 111 -8.76 7.00 3.89
C LEU A 111 -10.03 7.22 3.07
N ARG A 112 -11.13 6.59 3.46
CA ARG A 112 -12.44 6.78 2.83
C ARG A 112 -12.89 8.24 2.86
N LYS A 113 -12.81 8.90 4.01
CA LYS A 113 -13.16 10.34 4.15
C LYS A 113 -12.26 11.22 3.29
N MET A 114 -11.00 10.87 3.16
CA MET A 114 -10.09 11.59 2.28
C MET A 114 -10.52 11.48 0.81
N PHE A 115 -11.00 10.31 0.37
CA PHE A 115 -11.51 10.13 -0.99
C PHE A 115 -12.83 10.88 -1.21
N GLU A 116 -13.75 10.78 -0.28
CA GLU A 116 -15.04 11.49 -0.36
C GLU A 116 -14.88 13.01 -0.35
N ALA A 117 -13.78 13.52 0.23
CA ALA A 117 -13.48 14.94 0.28
C ALA A 117 -12.83 15.48 -1.01
N LEU A 118 -12.32 14.60 -1.88
CA LEU A 118 -11.74 15.03 -3.16
C LEU A 118 -12.86 15.44 -4.12
N PRO A 119 -12.70 16.58 -4.83
CA PRO A 119 -13.61 16.91 -5.92
C PRO A 119 -13.71 15.76 -6.92
N ASP A 120 -14.93 15.39 -7.30
CA ASP A 120 -15.19 14.34 -8.29
C ASP A 120 -14.82 14.87 -9.69
N THR A 121 -13.54 14.78 -10.00
CA THR A 121 -12.97 15.13 -11.30
C THR A 121 -12.22 13.94 -11.87
N PRO A 122 -12.24 13.73 -13.20
CA PRO A 122 -11.48 12.65 -13.84
C PRO A 122 -9.99 12.65 -13.46
N LEU A 123 -9.42 13.83 -13.28
CA LEU A 123 -8.02 13.97 -12.88
C LEU A 123 -7.77 13.43 -11.47
N ASN A 124 -8.61 13.75 -10.50
CA ASN A 124 -8.47 13.27 -9.13
C ASN A 124 -8.66 11.75 -9.05
N THR A 125 -9.66 11.21 -9.78
CA THR A 125 -9.88 9.77 -9.88
C THR A 125 -8.64 9.05 -10.45
N VAL A 126 -8.04 9.58 -11.52
CA VAL A 126 -6.82 9.00 -12.10
C VAL A 126 -5.64 9.10 -11.13
N ILE A 127 -5.44 10.24 -10.47
CA ILE A 127 -4.35 10.41 -9.49
C ILE A 127 -4.49 9.42 -8.35
N LEU A 128 -5.70 9.24 -7.80
CA LEU A 128 -5.97 8.29 -6.73
C LEU A 128 -5.74 6.85 -7.18
N PHE A 129 -6.25 6.50 -8.35
CA PHE A 129 -6.06 5.16 -8.89
C PHE A 129 -4.57 4.83 -9.09
N VAL A 130 -3.82 5.73 -9.68
CA VAL A 130 -2.37 5.57 -9.88
C VAL A 130 -1.64 5.48 -8.54
N ALA A 131 -2.00 6.30 -7.56
CA ALA A 131 -1.35 6.29 -6.25
C ALA A 131 -1.61 4.97 -5.50
N ILE A 132 -2.88 4.53 -5.44
CA ILE A 132 -3.30 3.41 -4.56
C ILE A 132 -3.16 2.05 -5.26
N ALA A 133 -3.54 1.96 -6.53
CA ALA A 133 -3.46 0.71 -7.27
C ALA A 133 -2.12 0.53 -8.02
N GLY A 134 -1.33 1.59 -8.16
CA GLY A 134 -0.05 1.55 -8.86
C GLY A 134 1.15 1.72 -7.94
N ILE A 135 1.37 2.95 -7.44
CA ILE A 135 2.60 3.34 -6.75
C ILE A 135 2.71 2.67 -5.37
N ALA A 136 1.63 2.68 -4.58
CA ALA A 136 1.66 2.09 -3.24
C ALA A 136 2.00 0.59 -3.28
N PRO A 137 1.33 -0.28 -4.07
CA PRO A 137 1.70 -1.69 -4.20
C PRO A 137 3.14 -1.91 -4.65
N LEU A 138 3.63 -1.12 -5.59
CA LEU A 138 5.02 -1.20 -6.05
C LEU A 138 6.00 -1.00 -4.88
N LEU A 139 5.80 0.06 -4.09
CA LEU A 139 6.66 0.39 -2.95
C LEU A 139 6.55 -0.64 -1.84
N GLU A 140 5.33 -1.05 -1.53
CA GLU A 140 5.05 -2.01 -0.47
C GLU A 140 5.65 -3.37 -0.77
N GLU A 141 5.53 -3.88 -1.99
CA GLU A 141 6.12 -5.17 -2.34
C GLU A 141 7.64 -5.12 -2.30
N ILE A 142 8.25 -4.06 -2.79
CA ILE A 142 9.69 -3.89 -2.72
C ILE A 142 10.16 -3.82 -1.27
N LEU A 143 9.47 -3.05 -0.42
CA LEU A 143 9.84 -2.89 0.98
C LEU A 143 9.60 -4.17 1.78
N PHE A 144 8.37 -4.71 1.73
CA PHE A 144 8.00 -5.81 2.63
C PHE A 144 8.51 -7.16 2.14
N ARG A 145 8.42 -7.47 0.85
CA ARG A 145 8.90 -8.75 0.29
C ARG A 145 10.34 -8.67 -0.11
N GLY A 146 10.72 -7.59 -0.79
CA GLY A 146 12.09 -7.38 -1.24
C GLY A 146 13.09 -7.21 -0.10
N LEU A 147 12.77 -6.40 0.91
CA LEU A 147 13.71 -6.11 2.01
C LEU A 147 13.35 -6.84 3.30
N VAL A 148 12.17 -6.56 3.89
CA VAL A 148 11.84 -7.03 5.24
C VAL A 148 11.76 -8.55 5.29
N GLN A 149 10.97 -9.18 4.42
CA GLN A 149 10.81 -10.64 4.39
C GLN A 149 12.14 -11.34 4.09
N ASN A 150 12.93 -10.84 3.15
CA ASN A 150 14.24 -11.40 2.84
C ASN A 150 15.25 -11.21 3.98
N ALA A 151 15.20 -10.09 4.71
CA ALA A 151 16.05 -9.87 5.89
C ALA A 151 15.69 -10.84 7.03
N LEU A 152 14.38 -11.03 7.28
CA LEU A 152 13.89 -11.98 8.28
C LEU A 152 14.23 -13.44 7.89
N ALA A 153 14.14 -13.78 6.62
CA ALA A 153 14.46 -15.12 6.12
C ALA A 153 15.94 -15.52 6.30
N LYS A 154 16.84 -14.57 6.56
CA LYS A 154 18.24 -14.86 6.93
C LYS A 154 18.37 -15.42 8.35
N LYS A 155 17.36 -15.20 9.21
CA LYS A 155 17.40 -15.57 10.64
C LYS A 155 16.24 -16.47 11.07
N LEU A 156 15.15 -16.50 10.31
CA LEU A 156 13.93 -17.21 10.63
C LEU A 156 13.60 -18.23 9.54
N PRO A 157 12.87 -19.31 9.86
CA PRO A 157 12.29 -20.19 8.87
C PRO A 157 11.31 -19.41 8.00
N ALA A 158 11.02 -19.91 6.78
CA ALA A 158 10.20 -19.22 5.79
C ALA A 158 8.86 -18.69 6.36
N TRP A 159 8.15 -19.49 7.13
CA TRP A 159 6.89 -19.06 7.76
C TRP A 159 7.08 -17.93 8.79
N GLY A 160 8.15 -18.00 9.57
CA GLY A 160 8.48 -16.93 10.52
C GLY A 160 8.78 -15.61 9.81
N ALA A 161 9.49 -15.67 8.68
CA ALA A 161 9.78 -14.49 7.85
C ALA A 161 8.51 -13.92 7.20
N ILE A 162 7.62 -14.79 6.68
CA ILE A 162 6.34 -14.38 6.11
C ILE A 162 5.47 -13.71 7.17
N LEU A 163 5.23 -14.38 8.31
CA LEU A 163 4.37 -13.85 9.36
C LEU A 163 4.93 -12.56 9.98
N GLY A 164 6.25 -12.50 10.22
CA GLY A 164 6.89 -11.29 10.73
C GLY A 164 6.76 -10.11 9.78
N ALA A 165 7.04 -10.31 8.49
CA ALA A 165 6.86 -9.25 7.49
C ALA A 165 5.39 -8.83 7.34
N SER A 166 4.44 -9.77 7.46
CA SER A 166 3.01 -9.49 7.40
C SER A 166 2.50 -8.73 8.61
N ALA A 167 3.01 -9.04 9.81
CA ALA A 167 2.69 -8.30 11.03
C ALA A 167 3.21 -6.86 10.95
N ILE A 168 4.44 -6.66 10.46
CA ILE A 168 4.98 -5.32 10.24
C ILE A 168 4.16 -4.57 9.18
N PHE A 169 3.78 -5.24 8.08
CA PHE A 169 2.92 -4.68 7.04
C PHE A 169 1.58 -4.19 7.61
N GLY A 170 0.88 -5.00 8.40
CA GLY A 170 -0.36 -4.59 9.04
C GLY A 170 -0.17 -3.43 10.04
N ALA A 171 0.90 -3.49 10.85
CA ALA A 171 1.16 -2.50 11.89
C ALA A 171 1.47 -1.09 11.35
N VAL A 172 2.16 -0.97 10.22
CA VAL A 172 2.49 0.35 9.65
C VAL A 172 1.29 1.11 9.09
N HIS A 173 0.16 0.44 8.90
CA HIS A 173 -1.10 1.08 8.50
C HIS A 173 -1.79 1.81 9.66
N MET A 174 -1.35 1.59 10.91
CA MET A 174 -1.82 2.31 12.11
C MET A 174 -3.35 2.21 12.34
N ASP A 175 -3.97 1.16 11.85
CA ASP A 175 -5.39 0.84 12.05
C ASP A 175 -5.50 -0.52 12.74
N PHE A 176 -5.81 -0.50 14.05
CA PHE A 176 -5.91 -1.72 14.85
C PHE A 176 -7.05 -2.64 14.43
N HIS A 177 -8.12 -2.08 13.89
CA HIS A 177 -9.27 -2.85 13.42
C HIS A 177 -9.00 -3.48 12.05
N ALA A 178 -8.25 -2.81 11.21
CA ALA A 178 -7.80 -3.36 9.93
C ALA A 178 -6.59 -4.31 10.07
N PHE A 179 -5.88 -4.27 11.19
CA PHE A 179 -4.61 -5.00 11.37
C PHE A 179 -4.72 -6.51 11.04
N PRO A 180 -5.72 -7.29 11.53
CA PRO A 180 -5.83 -8.70 11.20
C PRO A 180 -6.04 -8.94 9.70
N ALA A 181 -6.88 -8.14 9.07
CA ALA A 181 -7.16 -8.21 7.63
C ALA A 181 -5.92 -7.88 6.80
N LEU A 182 -5.20 -6.81 7.15
CA LEU A 182 -3.96 -6.40 6.50
C LEU A 182 -2.84 -7.43 6.73
N MET A 183 -2.74 -8.01 7.91
CA MET A 183 -1.77 -9.07 8.20
C MET A 183 -2.02 -10.31 7.35
N VAL A 184 -3.29 -10.71 7.15
CA VAL A 184 -3.65 -11.83 6.28
C VAL A 184 -3.30 -11.52 4.82
N MET A 185 -3.63 -10.32 4.32
CA MET A 185 -3.22 -9.91 2.96
C MET A 185 -1.69 -9.84 2.85
N GLY A 186 -1.03 -9.40 3.90
CA GLY A 186 0.43 -9.47 4.01
C GLY A 186 0.95 -10.89 3.84
N ALA A 187 0.34 -11.87 4.49
CA ALA A 187 0.72 -13.28 4.36
C ALA A 187 0.43 -13.85 2.97
N VAL A 188 -0.70 -13.48 2.36
CA VAL A 188 -1.06 -13.85 0.98
C VAL A 188 0.07 -13.47 0.02
N PHE A 189 0.48 -12.21 0.02
CA PHE A 189 1.57 -11.74 -0.84
C PHE A 189 2.93 -12.30 -0.41
N GLY A 190 3.15 -12.52 0.89
CA GLY A 190 4.37 -13.16 1.40
C GLY A 190 4.53 -14.60 0.92
N ILE A 191 3.44 -15.38 0.91
CA ILE A 191 3.41 -16.75 0.38
C ILE A 191 3.60 -16.74 -1.14
N LEU A 192 2.91 -15.84 -1.84
CA LEU A 192 3.03 -15.70 -3.29
C LEU A 192 4.49 -15.42 -3.69
N TYR A 193 5.14 -14.47 -3.02
CA TYR A 193 6.56 -14.18 -3.22
C TYR A 193 7.45 -15.37 -2.92
N HIS A 194 7.23 -16.05 -1.80
CA HIS A 194 8.01 -17.23 -1.42
C HIS A 194 7.92 -18.35 -2.46
N LYS A 195 6.73 -18.57 -3.02
CA LYS A 195 6.49 -19.63 -4.02
C LYS A 195 6.95 -19.27 -5.43
N THR A 196 6.87 -17.99 -5.80
CA THR A 196 7.22 -17.54 -7.16
C THR A 196 8.65 -17.03 -7.28
N GLY A 197 9.24 -16.54 -6.21
CA GLY A 197 10.52 -15.85 -6.21
C GLY A 197 10.53 -14.54 -6.99
N SER A 198 9.35 -13.99 -7.32
CA SER A 198 9.20 -12.86 -8.24
C SER A 198 8.46 -11.69 -7.59
N LEU A 199 9.15 -10.56 -7.43
CA LEU A 199 8.51 -9.30 -7.03
C LEU A 199 7.55 -8.77 -8.09
N ARG A 200 7.82 -9.02 -9.38
CA ARG A 200 6.94 -8.59 -10.48
C ARG A 200 5.54 -9.21 -10.35
N VAL A 201 5.49 -10.52 -10.10
CA VAL A 201 4.23 -11.23 -9.89
C VAL A 201 3.48 -10.65 -8.72
N ASN A 202 4.17 -10.41 -7.60
CA ASN A 202 3.57 -9.82 -6.42
C ASN A 202 3.05 -8.40 -6.67
N ILE A 203 3.86 -7.54 -7.29
CA ILE A 203 3.48 -6.17 -7.63
C ILE A 203 2.21 -6.16 -8.49
N VAL A 204 2.18 -6.97 -9.55
CA VAL A 204 0.99 -7.06 -10.42
C VAL A 204 -0.22 -7.60 -9.66
N ALA A 205 -0.05 -8.67 -8.88
CA ALA A 205 -1.14 -9.24 -8.09
C ALA A 205 -1.70 -8.24 -7.06
N HIS A 206 -0.84 -7.47 -6.40
CA HIS A 206 -1.23 -6.44 -5.45
C HIS A 206 -1.90 -5.25 -6.14
N MET A 207 -1.36 -4.79 -7.29
CA MET A 207 -2.00 -3.75 -8.11
C MET A 207 -3.41 -4.14 -8.54
N VAL A 208 -3.60 -5.39 -8.99
CA VAL A 208 -4.91 -5.92 -9.38
C VAL A 208 -5.85 -5.97 -8.16
N ASN A 209 -5.37 -6.44 -7.01
CA ASN A 209 -6.16 -6.48 -5.78
C ASN A 209 -6.65 -5.09 -5.36
N ASN A 210 -5.75 -4.10 -5.32
CA ASN A 210 -6.11 -2.74 -4.92
C ASN A 210 -6.97 -2.04 -5.97
N GLY A 211 -6.67 -2.25 -7.26
CA GLY A 211 -7.50 -1.73 -8.36
C GLY A 211 -8.91 -2.29 -8.34
N ALA A 212 -9.07 -3.60 -8.11
CA ALA A 212 -10.39 -4.22 -7.97
C ALA A 212 -11.15 -3.68 -6.75
N ALA A 213 -10.46 -3.51 -5.62
CA ALA A 213 -11.08 -2.91 -4.43
C ALA A 213 -11.61 -1.49 -4.71
N LEU A 214 -10.81 -0.65 -5.40
CA LEU A 214 -11.24 0.71 -5.76
C LEU A 214 -12.41 0.76 -6.77
N LEU A 215 -12.56 -0.24 -7.62
CA LEU A 215 -13.65 -0.30 -8.60
C LEU A 215 -14.96 -0.85 -8.03
N LEU A 216 -14.90 -1.52 -6.87
CA LEU A 216 -16.06 -2.14 -6.20
C LEU A 216 -16.60 -1.30 -5.04
N THR A 217 -15.93 -0.20 -4.69
CA THR A 217 -16.38 0.77 -3.65
C THR A 217 -17.07 1.96 -4.28
#